data_d6e6de8c4b17baed1282a0e287d4aa06
#
_entry.id   d6e6de8c4b17baed1282a0e287d4aa06
#
_cell.length_a   1.000
_cell.length_b   1.000
_cell.length_c   1.000
_cell.angle_alpha   90.00
_cell.angle_beta   90.00
_cell.angle_gamma   90.00
#
_symmetry.space_group_name_H-M   'P 1'
#
loop_
_entity.id
_entity.type
_entity.pdbx_description
1 polymer ?
#
loop_
_entity_poly.entity_id
_entity_poly.type
_entity_poly.pdbx_seq_one_letter_code
_entity_poly.pdbx_strand_id
1 'polypeptide(L)'
;MNGNIKFSIITPVYKVEKYLDECVSSVLAQSYENFELILVDDGSPDRSGQMCDAWAAKDKRVKVIHKENGGAVSARCMGIEKAEGDYYMFLDSDDALRPCALEVLFTKISETGADCLIYGSEKKAGDRVIELGVCGENVAGRLICDKREALGVILTDAAYNALWRKCARAACFDGRDYTPYYAVRHGEDRLCSLEILENAKSFLFLSEILHSYRHNTESVTQTICYDDREVDNTVELLVDEMLQRTGVFAQEDYDRLQNMRLNSIAVEAHARMKFCSSTEKAIEGLKMLRENDFNSKIIESGYKNVEGYHGNGGLHGYIYRMNISLLRRRRYKTMLFIDRSMRRLSGR
;
A
#
# COMPACT_ATOMS: atom_id res chain seq x y z
N MET A 1 -9.16 -13.92 25.87
CA MET A 1 -9.39 -15.11 25.01
C MET A 1 -8.13 -15.94 25.02
N ASN A 2 -8.13 -17.10 25.72
CA ASN A 2 -6.98 -18.04 25.70
C ASN A 2 -7.12 -18.96 24.48
N GLY A 3 -7.13 -18.43 23.29
CA GLY A 3 -7.29 -19.19 22.06
C GLY A 3 -5.96 -19.26 21.31
N ASN A 4 -5.68 -20.41 20.74
CA ASN A 4 -4.56 -20.67 19.86
C ASN A 4 -4.85 -19.98 18.49
N ILE A 5 -4.55 -18.68 18.35
CA ILE A 5 -4.81 -17.87 17.14
C ILE A 5 -3.98 -18.44 15.99
N LYS A 6 -4.60 -18.80 14.88
CA LYS A 6 -3.91 -19.20 13.64
C LYS A 6 -3.76 -18.01 12.69
N PHE A 7 -2.54 -17.80 12.21
CA PHE A 7 -2.28 -16.79 11.17
C PHE A 7 -2.23 -17.43 9.78
N SER A 8 -2.82 -16.79 8.79
CA SER A 8 -2.59 -17.07 7.38
C SER A 8 -1.75 -15.94 6.78
N ILE A 9 -0.52 -16.28 6.35
CA ILE A 9 0.36 -15.36 5.64
C ILE A 9 0.19 -15.60 4.15
N ILE A 10 -0.34 -14.62 3.43
CA ILE A 10 -0.66 -14.72 1.99
C ILE A 10 0.43 -13.99 1.21
N THR A 11 1.11 -14.72 0.33
CA THR A 11 2.27 -14.24 -0.42
C THR A 11 2.05 -14.47 -1.91
N PRO A 12 1.75 -13.41 -2.69
CA PRO A 12 1.73 -13.49 -4.15
C PRO A 12 3.15 -13.68 -4.67
N VAL A 13 3.34 -14.60 -5.62
CA VAL A 13 4.65 -14.96 -6.17
C VAL A 13 4.64 -14.76 -7.68
N TYR A 14 5.52 -13.90 -8.21
CA TYR A 14 5.71 -13.72 -9.65
C TYR A 14 7.10 -13.18 -9.97
N LYS A 15 7.95 -13.99 -10.64
CA LYS A 15 9.33 -13.61 -11.05
C LYS A 15 10.22 -13.15 -9.89
N VAL A 16 10.30 -13.93 -8.83
CA VAL A 16 11.02 -13.58 -7.60
C VAL A 16 12.02 -14.66 -7.17
N GLU A 17 12.52 -15.48 -8.09
CA GLU A 17 13.44 -16.59 -7.78
C GLU A 17 14.69 -16.16 -6.97
N LYS A 18 15.10 -14.88 -7.06
CA LYS A 18 16.25 -14.33 -6.32
C LYS A 18 15.94 -14.08 -4.83
N TYR A 19 14.67 -13.93 -4.45
CA TYR A 19 14.27 -13.42 -3.14
C TYR A 19 13.39 -14.37 -2.35
N LEU A 20 12.71 -15.29 -3.03
CA LEU A 20 11.69 -16.16 -2.46
C LEU A 20 12.20 -17.00 -1.28
N ASP A 21 13.43 -17.51 -1.36
CA ASP A 21 14.00 -18.31 -0.27
C ASP A 21 14.15 -17.53 1.03
N GLU A 22 14.56 -16.25 0.96
CA GLU A 22 14.67 -15.39 2.13
C GLU A 22 13.28 -15.06 2.70
N CYS A 23 12.33 -14.74 1.83
CA CYS A 23 10.94 -14.48 2.20
C CYS A 23 10.36 -15.65 2.98
N VAL A 24 10.36 -16.85 2.40
CA VAL A 24 9.81 -18.07 3.02
C VAL A 24 10.55 -18.42 4.30
N SER A 25 11.88 -18.35 4.31
CA SER A 25 12.70 -18.64 5.49
C SER A 25 12.36 -17.70 6.65
N SER A 26 12.09 -16.43 6.39
CA SER A 26 11.73 -15.44 7.41
C SER A 26 10.39 -15.78 8.11
N VAL A 27 9.45 -16.38 7.38
CA VAL A 27 8.17 -16.84 7.93
C VAL A 27 8.35 -18.14 8.70
N LEU A 28 9.08 -19.10 8.15
CA LEU A 28 9.27 -20.42 8.80
C LEU A 28 10.11 -20.33 10.06
N ALA A 29 10.95 -19.30 10.20
CA ALA A 29 11.78 -19.02 11.38
C ALA A 29 11.04 -18.24 12.50
N GLN A 30 9.75 -17.95 12.36
CA GLN A 30 8.99 -17.28 13.42
C GLN A 30 8.89 -18.13 14.69
N SER A 31 8.99 -17.47 15.86
CA SER A 31 8.88 -18.14 17.17
C SER A 31 7.47 -18.66 17.46
N TYR A 32 6.45 -18.02 16.91
CA TYR A 32 5.06 -18.48 17.00
C TYR A 32 4.77 -19.47 15.89
N GLU A 33 4.34 -20.69 16.24
CA GLU A 33 4.27 -21.84 15.31
C GLU A 33 2.90 -22.04 14.64
N ASN A 34 1.80 -21.48 15.22
CA ASN A 34 0.45 -21.71 14.69
C ASN A 34 0.12 -20.77 13.54
N PHE A 35 0.68 -21.05 12.37
CA PHE A 35 0.42 -20.35 11.14
C PHE A 35 0.42 -21.27 9.92
N GLU A 36 -0.06 -20.76 8.82
CA GLU A 36 0.13 -21.27 7.48
C GLU A 36 0.71 -20.19 6.58
N LEU A 37 1.58 -20.58 5.65
CA LEU A 37 2.09 -19.71 4.58
C LEU A 37 1.48 -20.15 3.25
N ILE A 38 0.73 -19.28 2.62
CA ILE A 38 0.06 -19.55 1.34
C ILE A 38 0.83 -18.82 0.24
N LEU A 39 1.61 -19.57 -0.53
CA LEU A 39 2.33 -19.07 -1.70
C LEU A 39 1.40 -19.19 -2.92
N VAL A 40 1.05 -18.06 -3.53
CA VAL A 40 0.22 -18.04 -4.73
C VAL A 40 1.08 -17.69 -5.93
N ASP A 41 1.54 -18.71 -6.65
CA ASP A 41 2.29 -18.55 -7.89
C ASP A 41 1.36 -18.08 -9.02
N ASP A 42 1.50 -16.84 -9.39
CA ASP A 42 0.72 -16.15 -10.42
C ASP A 42 1.29 -16.39 -11.82
N GLY A 43 1.60 -17.66 -12.13
CA GLY A 43 2.12 -18.08 -13.42
C GLY A 43 3.53 -17.58 -13.68
N SER A 44 4.45 -17.75 -12.74
CA SER A 44 5.85 -17.33 -12.86
C SER A 44 6.54 -18.04 -14.02
N PRO A 45 7.19 -17.31 -14.94
CA PRO A 45 7.95 -17.92 -16.05
C PRO A 45 9.38 -18.33 -15.65
N ASP A 46 9.86 -17.94 -14.46
CA ASP A 46 11.13 -18.34 -13.89
C ASP A 46 10.97 -19.56 -12.93
N ARG A 47 11.97 -19.84 -12.09
CA ARG A 47 11.92 -20.99 -11.18
C ARG A 47 11.08 -20.77 -9.92
N SER A 48 10.43 -19.60 -9.76
CA SER A 48 9.67 -19.28 -8.55
C SER A 48 8.61 -20.33 -8.23
N GLY A 49 7.83 -20.80 -9.21
CA GLY A 49 6.82 -21.84 -9.02
C GLY A 49 7.41 -23.16 -8.51
N GLN A 50 8.52 -23.61 -9.10
CA GLN A 50 9.23 -24.82 -8.65
C GLN A 50 9.80 -24.67 -7.23
N MET A 51 10.26 -23.47 -6.87
CA MET A 51 10.73 -23.16 -5.51
C MET A 51 9.58 -23.23 -4.51
N CYS A 52 8.38 -22.74 -4.88
CA CYS A 52 7.19 -22.90 -4.02
C CYS A 52 6.92 -24.37 -3.70
N ASP A 53 6.91 -25.24 -4.72
CA ASP A 53 6.70 -26.69 -4.54
C ASP A 53 7.78 -27.32 -3.63
N ALA A 54 9.04 -26.90 -3.82
CA ALA A 54 10.14 -27.39 -3.01
C ALA A 54 9.99 -26.98 -1.52
N TRP A 55 9.44 -25.80 -1.23
CA TRP A 55 9.14 -25.37 0.13
C TRP A 55 7.95 -26.11 0.74
N ALA A 56 6.86 -26.31 -0.01
CA ALA A 56 5.73 -27.11 0.46
C ALA A 56 6.11 -28.56 0.77
N ALA A 57 7.05 -29.14 0.01
CA ALA A 57 7.56 -30.47 0.29
C ALA A 57 8.43 -30.55 1.57
N LYS A 58 9.02 -29.43 2.02
CA LYS A 58 9.88 -29.35 3.22
C LYS A 58 9.11 -29.04 4.50
N ASP A 59 8.06 -28.22 4.43
CA ASP A 59 7.30 -27.79 5.61
C ASP A 59 5.79 -27.83 5.32
N LYS A 60 5.06 -28.60 6.11
CA LYS A 60 3.60 -28.79 5.98
C LYS A 60 2.77 -27.52 6.21
N ARG A 61 3.35 -26.49 6.81
CA ARG A 61 2.70 -25.18 7.01
C ARG A 61 2.68 -24.36 5.73
N VAL A 62 3.48 -24.72 4.71
CA VAL A 62 3.50 -24.06 3.40
C VAL A 62 2.48 -24.72 2.50
N LYS A 63 1.55 -23.93 2.00
CA LYS A 63 0.56 -24.31 0.97
C LYS A 63 0.89 -23.58 -0.32
N VAL A 64 0.74 -24.23 -1.47
CA VAL A 64 1.02 -23.66 -2.79
C VAL A 64 -0.22 -23.68 -3.65
N ILE A 65 -0.44 -22.59 -4.36
CA ILE A 65 -1.49 -22.47 -5.36
C ILE A 65 -0.83 -21.97 -6.64
N HIS A 66 -0.96 -22.73 -7.73
CA HIS A 66 -0.55 -22.28 -9.06
C HIS A 66 -1.76 -21.78 -9.84
N LYS A 67 -1.63 -20.63 -10.51
CA LYS A 67 -2.68 -20.07 -11.35
C LYS A 67 -2.09 -19.40 -12.60
N GLU A 68 -2.91 -19.19 -13.61
CA GLU A 68 -2.54 -18.32 -14.73
C GLU A 68 -2.36 -16.87 -14.24
N ASN A 69 -1.41 -16.15 -14.86
CA ASN A 69 -1.10 -14.79 -14.47
C ASN A 69 -2.34 -13.88 -14.57
N GLY A 70 -2.73 -13.32 -13.42
CA GLY A 70 -3.87 -12.40 -13.28
C GLY A 70 -3.52 -11.13 -12.49
N GLY A 71 -2.27 -11.01 -12.04
CA GLY A 71 -1.78 -9.88 -11.24
C GLY A 71 -1.97 -10.04 -9.75
N ALA A 72 -1.34 -9.14 -8.99
CA ALA A 72 -1.25 -9.21 -7.53
C ALA A 72 -2.61 -9.27 -6.82
N VAL A 73 -3.61 -8.50 -7.30
CA VAL A 73 -4.98 -8.53 -6.74
C VAL A 73 -5.57 -9.95 -6.86
N SER A 74 -5.50 -10.54 -8.06
CA SER A 74 -6.01 -11.88 -8.32
C SER A 74 -5.31 -12.94 -7.45
N ALA A 75 -3.98 -12.85 -7.30
CA ALA A 75 -3.23 -13.78 -6.46
C ALA A 75 -3.60 -13.64 -4.98
N ARG A 76 -3.74 -12.41 -4.47
CA ARG A 76 -4.17 -12.16 -3.07
C ARG A 76 -5.58 -12.68 -2.81
N CYS A 77 -6.54 -12.46 -3.73
CA CYS A 77 -7.90 -13.01 -3.61
C CYS A 77 -7.91 -14.53 -3.53
N MET A 78 -7.14 -15.21 -4.40
CA MET A 78 -7.00 -16.67 -4.37
C MET A 78 -6.41 -17.15 -3.03
N GLY A 79 -5.45 -16.41 -2.47
CA GLY A 79 -4.89 -16.70 -1.15
C GLY A 79 -5.92 -16.54 -0.02
N ILE A 80 -6.73 -15.47 -0.06
CA ILE A 80 -7.82 -15.22 0.91
C ILE A 80 -8.84 -16.36 0.88
N GLU A 81 -9.26 -16.83 -0.30
CA GLU A 81 -10.20 -17.93 -0.47
C GLU A 81 -9.71 -19.26 0.15
N LYS A 82 -8.42 -19.46 0.24
CA LYS A 82 -7.78 -20.69 0.75
C LYS A 82 -7.26 -20.56 2.18
N ALA A 83 -7.32 -19.35 2.75
CA ALA A 83 -6.86 -19.08 4.09
C ALA A 83 -7.81 -19.66 5.15
N GLU A 84 -7.24 -20.33 6.16
CA GLU A 84 -7.98 -20.99 7.24
C GLU A 84 -7.64 -20.39 8.63
N GLY A 85 -6.84 -19.32 8.67
CA GLY A 85 -6.45 -18.66 9.90
C GLY A 85 -7.53 -17.76 10.48
N ASP A 86 -7.36 -17.38 11.73
CA ASP A 86 -8.20 -16.41 12.43
C ASP A 86 -7.86 -14.97 12.03
N TYR A 87 -6.58 -14.75 11.62
CA TYR A 87 -6.05 -13.46 11.15
C TYR A 87 -5.23 -13.66 9.88
N TYR A 88 -5.37 -12.73 8.94
CA TYR A 88 -4.67 -12.71 7.66
C TYR A 88 -3.62 -11.61 7.62
N MET A 89 -2.47 -11.95 7.08
CA MET A 89 -1.36 -11.05 6.77
C MET A 89 -1.00 -11.18 5.30
N PHE A 90 -0.46 -10.11 4.74
CA PHE A 90 0.05 -10.10 3.38
C PHE A 90 1.56 -9.83 3.42
N LEU A 91 2.32 -10.61 2.67
CA LEU A 91 3.77 -10.47 2.58
C LEU A 91 4.16 -10.53 1.11
N ASP A 92 4.79 -9.48 0.60
CA ASP A 92 5.31 -9.50 -0.76
C ASP A 92 6.51 -10.43 -0.83
N SER A 93 6.63 -11.19 -1.92
CA SER A 93 7.57 -12.32 -2.04
C SER A 93 9.05 -11.92 -2.18
N ASP A 94 9.34 -10.61 -2.31
CA ASP A 94 10.69 -10.05 -2.25
C ASP A 94 11.03 -9.41 -0.89
N ASP A 95 10.10 -9.45 0.09
CA ASP A 95 10.25 -8.90 1.43
C ASP A 95 10.43 -10.00 2.50
N ALA A 96 10.57 -9.60 3.76
CA ALA A 96 10.73 -10.51 4.88
C ALA A 96 9.98 -10.04 6.14
N LEU A 97 9.53 -10.98 6.98
CA LEU A 97 9.08 -10.68 8.33
C LEU A 97 10.27 -10.52 9.28
N ARG A 98 10.15 -9.61 10.23
CA ARG A 98 11.10 -9.50 11.34
C ARG A 98 10.96 -10.72 12.27
N PRO A 99 12.06 -11.16 12.91
CA PRO A 99 11.96 -12.19 13.94
C PRO A 99 10.90 -11.84 15.00
N CYS A 100 10.16 -12.81 15.51
CA CYS A 100 9.11 -12.66 16.52
C CYS A 100 7.90 -11.80 16.07
N ALA A 101 7.73 -11.49 14.77
CA ALA A 101 6.60 -10.68 14.30
C ALA A 101 5.25 -11.32 14.69
N LEU A 102 5.08 -12.62 14.46
CA LEU A 102 3.85 -13.33 14.81
C LEU A 102 3.62 -13.42 16.32
N GLU A 103 4.66 -13.54 17.12
CA GLU A 103 4.59 -13.54 18.59
C GLU A 103 4.08 -12.18 19.11
N VAL A 104 4.60 -11.08 18.57
CA VAL A 104 4.14 -9.74 18.91
C VAL A 104 2.66 -9.57 18.55
N LEU A 105 2.28 -9.97 17.33
CA LEU A 105 0.89 -9.86 16.88
C LEU A 105 -0.04 -10.72 17.76
N PHE A 106 0.35 -11.96 18.04
CA PHE A 106 -0.41 -12.83 18.94
C PHE A 106 -0.65 -12.20 20.32
N THR A 107 0.42 -11.66 20.92
CA THR A 107 0.34 -11.00 22.21
C THR A 107 -0.62 -9.81 22.17
N LYS A 108 -0.47 -8.92 21.18
CA LYS A 108 -1.30 -7.73 21.05
C LYS A 108 -2.78 -8.04 20.76
N ILE A 109 -3.03 -9.06 19.94
CA ILE A 109 -4.41 -9.53 19.69
C ILE A 109 -5.02 -10.14 20.96
N SER A 110 -4.23 -10.94 21.71
CA SER A 110 -4.70 -11.55 22.94
C SER A 110 -5.03 -10.52 24.03
N GLU A 111 -4.27 -9.43 24.10
CA GLU A 111 -4.48 -8.32 25.04
C GLU A 111 -5.70 -7.44 24.64
N THR A 112 -5.89 -7.18 23.37
CA THR A 112 -6.83 -6.12 22.92
C THR A 112 -8.06 -6.63 22.18
N GLY A 113 -7.95 -7.81 21.55
CA GLY A 113 -9.00 -8.34 20.66
C GLY A 113 -9.17 -7.51 19.37
N ALA A 114 -8.21 -6.65 19.02
CA ALA A 114 -8.29 -5.77 17.85
C ALA A 114 -8.59 -6.53 16.56
N ASP A 115 -9.44 -5.96 15.69
CA ASP A 115 -9.77 -6.57 14.40
C ASP A 115 -8.68 -6.34 13.35
N CYS A 116 -7.99 -5.20 13.41
CA CYS A 116 -6.88 -4.89 12.52
C CYS A 116 -5.71 -4.30 13.31
N LEU A 117 -4.52 -4.84 13.09
CA LEU A 117 -3.26 -4.32 13.62
C LEU A 117 -2.46 -3.70 12.48
N ILE A 118 -1.95 -2.50 12.69
CA ILE A 118 -1.12 -1.75 11.73
C ILE A 118 0.24 -1.55 12.38
N TYR A 119 1.30 -1.97 11.70
CA TYR A 119 2.66 -2.00 12.28
C TYR A 119 3.69 -1.29 11.42
N GLY A 120 4.86 -1.07 12.00
CA GLY A 120 6.00 -0.44 11.36
C GLY A 120 6.73 -1.37 10.39
N SER A 121 7.49 -0.76 9.48
CA SER A 121 8.41 -1.44 8.58
C SER A 121 9.78 -0.77 8.58
N GLU A 122 10.80 -1.54 8.25
CA GLU A 122 12.11 -1.02 7.89
C GLU A 122 12.34 -1.21 6.39
N LYS A 123 13.05 -0.28 5.76
CA LYS A 123 13.49 -0.42 4.37
C LYS A 123 14.98 -0.74 4.36
N LYS A 124 15.35 -1.80 3.65
CA LYS A 124 16.72 -2.29 3.57
C LYS A 124 17.29 -2.21 2.16
N ALA A 125 18.58 -1.80 2.07
CA ALA A 125 19.41 -1.96 0.89
C ALA A 125 20.57 -2.91 1.27
N GLY A 126 20.46 -4.18 0.88
CA GLY A 126 21.27 -5.27 1.45
C GLY A 126 21.00 -5.37 2.97
N ASP A 127 22.05 -5.47 3.77
CA ASP A 127 21.93 -5.55 5.24
C ASP A 127 21.72 -4.18 5.93
N ARG A 128 21.81 -3.08 5.17
CA ARG A 128 21.70 -1.74 5.74
C ARG A 128 20.25 -1.28 5.76
N VAL A 129 19.75 -0.90 6.95
CA VAL A 129 18.49 -0.16 7.09
C VAL A 129 18.68 1.29 6.61
N ILE A 130 17.89 1.72 5.64
CA ILE A 130 17.97 3.05 5.02
C ILE A 130 16.79 3.94 5.39
N GLU A 131 15.68 3.35 5.84
CA GLU A 131 14.47 4.08 6.21
C GLU A 131 13.66 3.27 7.23
N LEU A 132 12.96 3.95 8.13
CA LEU A 132 12.01 3.37 9.07
C LEU A 132 10.62 3.98 8.82
N GLY A 133 9.64 3.13 8.54
CA GLY A 133 8.23 3.50 8.43
C GLY A 133 7.48 3.10 9.70
N VAL A 134 7.50 3.95 10.71
CA VAL A 134 6.79 3.73 11.99
C VAL A 134 5.37 4.30 11.96
N CYS A 135 4.50 3.88 12.87
CA CYS A 135 3.24 4.56 13.11
C CYS A 135 3.50 5.93 13.75
N GLY A 136 2.72 6.93 13.34
CA GLY A 136 2.87 8.29 13.87
C GLY A 136 2.71 8.33 15.39
N GLU A 137 3.45 9.21 16.07
CA GLU A 137 3.45 9.33 17.55
C GLU A 137 2.05 9.57 18.13
N ASN A 138 1.18 10.24 17.39
CA ASN A 138 -0.21 10.53 17.78
C ASN A 138 -1.12 9.29 17.81
N VAL A 139 -0.73 8.18 17.17
CA VAL A 139 -1.53 6.93 17.08
C VAL A 139 -0.79 5.70 17.58
N ALA A 140 0.54 5.73 17.66
CA ALA A 140 1.35 4.58 18.08
C ALA A 140 0.93 4.11 19.49
N GLY A 141 0.72 2.81 19.65
CA GLY A 141 0.24 2.16 20.86
C GLY A 141 -1.27 2.30 21.13
N ARG A 142 -2.03 3.01 20.29
CA ARG A 142 -3.46 3.27 20.51
C ARG A 142 -4.34 2.21 19.83
N LEU A 143 -5.32 1.72 20.60
CA LEU A 143 -6.47 0.99 20.08
C LEU A 143 -7.59 2.01 19.76
N ILE A 144 -7.93 2.16 18.49
CA ILE A 144 -8.96 3.07 18.01
C ILE A 144 -10.20 2.27 17.61
N CYS A 145 -11.29 2.44 18.35
CA CYS A 145 -12.60 1.82 18.08
C CYS A 145 -13.58 2.78 17.39
N ASP A 146 -13.28 4.08 17.39
CA ASP A 146 -14.03 5.04 16.61
C ASP A 146 -13.66 4.92 15.12
N LYS A 147 -14.65 4.53 14.32
CA LYS A 147 -14.47 4.26 12.88
C LYS A 147 -14.06 5.51 12.11
N ARG A 148 -14.61 6.67 12.45
CA ARG A 148 -14.28 7.95 11.82
C ARG A 148 -12.84 8.32 12.09
N GLU A 149 -12.40 8.24 13.37
CA GLU A 149 -11.02 8.52 13.76
C GLU A 149 -10.05 7.59 13.01
N ALA A 150 -10.32 6.26 13.02
CA ALA A 150 -9.46 5.28 12.37
C ALA A 150 -9.31 5.52 10.85
N LEU A 151 -10.43 5.70 10.15
CA LEU A 151 -10.41 5.98 8.71
C LEU A 151 -9.79 7.34 8.40
N GLY A 152 -10.02 8.35 9.26
CA GLY A 152 -9.40 9.65 9.16
C GLY A 152 -7.87 9.57 9.19
N VAL A 153 -7.30 8.76 10.07
CA VAL A 153 -5.85 8.50 10.13
C VAL A 153 -5.37 7.74 8.90
N ILE A 154 -6.02 6.60 8.59
CA ILE A 154 -5.53 5.67 7.56
C ILE A 154 -5.62 6.26 6.15
N LEU A 155 -6.73 6.91 5.82
CA LEU A 155 -6.98 7.40 4.47
C LEU A 155 -6.29 8.73 4.15
N THR A 156 -5.88 9.49 5.17
CA THR A 156 -5.23 10.79 4.97
C THR A 156 -3.70 10.75 5.09
N ASP A 157 -3.13 9.59 5.39
CA ASP A 157 -1.68 9.36 5.39
C ASP A 157 -1.32 8.18 4.49
N ALA A 158 -0.56 8.46 3.43
CA ALA A 158 -0.12 7.46 2.46
C ALA A 158 0.72 6.32 3.09
N ALA A 159 1.35 6.56 4.23
CA ALA A 159 2.13 5.54 4.94
C ALA A 159 1.28 4.34 5.38
N TYR A 160 -0.04 4.51 5.53
CA TYR A 160 -0.97 3.43 5.92
C TYR A 160 -1.65 2.74 4.72
N ASN A 161 -1.36 3.12 3.49
CA ASN A 161 -1.96 2.47 2.31
C ASN A 161 -1.43 1.04 2.10
N ALA A 162 -0.18 0.75 2.51
CA ALA A 162 0.46 -0.54 2.31
C ALA A 162 -0.32 -1.68 3.00
N LEU A 163 -0.69 -2.69 2.22
CA LEU A 163 -1.42 -3.86 2.71
C LEU A 163 -0.53 -4.74 3.59
N TRP A 164 0.76 -4.88 3.25
CA TRP A 164 1.75 -5.64 3.99
C TRP A 164 2.10 -5.09 5.39
N ARG A 165 1.55 -3.93 5.77
CA ARG A 165 1.62 -3.37 7.14
C ARG A 165 0.39 -3.70 7.98
N LYS A 166 -0.46 -4.60 7.54
CA LYS A 166 -1.72 -4.93 8.20
C LYS A 166 -1.81 -6.42 8.53
N CYS A 167 -2.30 -6.70 9.73
CA CYS A 167 -2.77 -8.01 10.15
C CYS A 167 -4.23 -7.85 10.55
N ALA A 168 -5.15 -8.51 9.85
CA ALA A 168 -6.58 -8.31 10.06
C ALA A 168 -7.30 -9.63 10.31
N ARG A 169 -8.33 -9.58 11.17
CA ARG A 169 -9.20 -10.72 11.48
C ARG A 169 -9.85 -11.25 10.20
N ALA A 170 -9.91 -12.56 10.04
CA ALA A 170 -10.53 -13.22 8.89
C ALA A 170 -11.95 -12.70 8.60
N ALA A 171 -12.73 -12.40 9.65
CA ALA A 171 -14.07 -11.84 9.53
C ALA A 171 -14.14 -10.43 8.90
N CYS A 172 -13.00 -9.76 8.68
CA CYS A 172 -12.96 -8.50 7.93
C CYS A 172 -13.05 -8.71 6.42
N PHE A 173 -12.84 -9.95 5.94
CA PHE A 173 -12.90 -10.30 4.53
C PHE A 173 -14.26 -10.96 4.26
N ASP A 174 -15.15 -10.23 3.62
CA ASP A 174 -16.55 -10.62 3.40
C ASP A 174 -16.79 -11.34 2.05
N GLY A 175 -15.70 -11.61 1.31
CA GLY A 175 -15.78 -12.27 0.01
C GLY A 175 -16.18 -11.33 -1.13
N ARG A 176 -15.78 -10.06 -1.05
CA ARG A 176 -15.99 -9.08 -2.13
C ARG A 176 -15.45 -9.61 -3.46
N ASP A 177 -16.23 -9.44 -4.54
CA ASP A 177 -15.77 -9.74 -5.89
C ASP A 177 -14.78 -8.68 -6.39
N TYR A 178 -13.52 -9.06 -6.46
CA TYR A 178 -12.45 -8.23 -7.02
C TYR A 178 -12.15 -8.50 -8.50
N THR A 179 -12.86 -9.45 -9.13
CA THR A 179 -12.65 -9.81 -10.54
C THR A 179 -12.60 -8.59 -11.48
N PRO A 180 -13.50 -7.58 -11.35
CA PRO A 180 -13.46 -6.39 -12.19
C PRO A 180 -12.19 -5.54 -12.03
N TYR A 181 -11.43 -5.76 -10.96
CA TYR A 181 -10.28 -4.94 -10.58
C TYR A 181 -8.93 -5.66 -10.73
N TYR A 182 -8.89 -6.86 -11.29
CA TYR A 182 -7.63 -7.60 -11.49
C TYR A 182 -6.63 -6.87 -12.39
N ALA A 183 -7.10 -5.96 -13.24
CA ALA A 183 -6.25 -5.13 -14.09
C ALA A 183 -5.62 -3.93 -13.35
N VAL A 184 -6.04 -3.61 -12.13
CA VAL A 184 -5.46 -2.51 -11.34
C VAL A 184 -3.99 -2.83 -11.03
N ARG A 185 -3.10 -1.90 -11.42
CA ARG A 185 -1.65 -2.04 -11.25
C ARG A 185 -1.07 -1.00 -10.27
N HIS A 186 -1.86 -0.02 -9.89
CA HIS A 186 -1.46 1.05 -8.98
C HIS A 186 -2.52 1.25 -7.92
N GLY A 187 -2.10 1.25 -6.65
CA GLY A 187 -3.00 1.34 -5.51
C GLY A 187 -3.70 0.02 -5.18
N GLU A 188 -3.21 -1.11 -5.70
CA GLU A 188 -3.72 -2.45 -5.44
C GLU A 188 -3.70 -2.81 -3.96
N ASP A 189 -2.71 -2.33 -3.20
CA ASP A 189 -2.65 -2.50 -1.74
C ASP A 189 -3.82 -1.81 -1.05
N ARG A 190 -4.14 -0.59 -1.48
CA ARG A 190 -5.28 0.16 -0.94
C ARG A 190 -6.60 -0.48 -1.34
N LEU A 191 -6.69 -0.97 -2.59
CA LEU A 191 -7.84 -1.73 -3.07
C LEU A 191 -8.11 -2.96 -2.20
N CYS A 192 -7.09 -3.81 -2.00
CA CYS A 192 -7.20 -5.00 -1.15
C CYS A 192 -7.40 -4.67 0.34
N SER A 193 -7.11 -3.45 0.77
CA SER A 193 -7.38 -2.99 2.14
C SER A 193 -8.83 -2.55 2.36
N LEU A 194 -9.64 -2.33 1.31
CA LEU A 194 -10.99 -1.75 1.44
C LEU A 194 -11.92 -2.60 2.33
N GLU A 195 -11.89 -3.94 2.20
CA GLU A 195 -12.68 -4.81 3.07
C GLU A 195 -12.29 -4.66 4.53
N ILE A 196 -10.98 -4.61 4.82
CA ILE A 196 -10.49 -4.39 6.18
C ILE A 196 -10.99 -3.04 6.71
N LEU A 197 -10.87 -1.97 5.90
CA LEU A 197 -11.28 -0.63 6.29
C LEU A 197 -12.80 -0.52 6.49
N GLU A 198 -13.58 -1.26 5.72
CA GLU A 198 -15.04 -1.27 5.81
C GLU A 198 -15.54 -2.13 6.99
N ASN A 199 -14.95 -3.29 7.24
CA ASN A 199 -15.50 -4.30 8.14
C ASN A 199 -14.87 -4.33 9.54
N ALA A 200 -13.59 -3.92 9.69
CA ALA A 200 -12.97 -3.86 11.02
C ALA A 200 -13.64 -2.82 11.92
N LYS A 201 -13.87 -3.19 13.18
CA LYS A 201 -14.48 -2.35 14.21
C LYS A 201 -13.44 -1.70 15.13
N SER A 202 -12.20 -2.19 15.11
CA SER A 202 -11.12 -1.70 15.94
C SER A 202 -9.78 -1.80 15.23
N PHE A 203 -8.94 -0.78 15.41
CA PHE A 203 -7.63 -0.66 14.79
C PHE A 203 -6.58 -0.39 15.85
N LEU A 204 -5.57 -1.25 15.95
CA LEU A 204 -4.44 -1.08 16.86
C LEU A 204 -3.20 -0.65 16.06
N PHE A 205 -2.68 0.51 16.35
CA PHE A 205 -1.46 1.03 15.72
C PHE A 205 -0.25 0.68 16.58
N LEU A 206 0.63 -0.16 16.05
CA LEU A 206 1.82 -0.63 16.77
C LEU A 206 3.03 0.27 16.51
N SER A 207 3.85 0.47 17.55
CA SER A 207 5.17 1.11 17.43
C SER A 207 6.23 0.14 16.89
N GLU A 208 5.98 -1.14 16.99
CA GLU A 208 6.89 -2.21 16.61
C GLU A 208 7.06 -2.30 15.09
N ILE A 209 8.31 -2.54 14.67
CA ILE A 209 8.67 -2.80 13.28
C ILE A 209 8.65 -4.32 13.08
N LEU A 210 7.67 -4.81 12.30
CA LEU A 210 7.44 -6.23 12.09
C LEU A 210 7.75 -6.71 10.67
N HIS A 211 7.98 -5.77 9.75
CA HIS A 211 8.19 -6.03 8.33
C HIS A 211 9.51 -5.42 7.85
N SER A 212 10.22 -6.12 6.98
CA SER A 212 11.46 -5.70 6.35
C SER A 212 11.24 -5.59 4.83
N TYR A 213 11.07 -4.34 4.35
CA TYR A 213 10.90 -3.99 2.95
C TYR A 213 12.25 -3.97 2.23
N ARG A 214 12.40 -4.74 1.17
CA ARG A 214 13.61 -4.78 0.37
C ARG A 214 13.65 -3.62 -0.64
N HIS A 215 14.74 -2.86 -0.66
CA HIS A 215 14.98 -1.93 -1.75
C HIS A 215 15.42 -2.70 -3.00
N ASN A 216 14.45 -3.04 -3.85
CA ASN A 216 14.68 -3.77 -5.09
C ASN A 216 14.56 -2.81 -6.28
N THR A 217 15.68 -2.61 -7.01
CA THR A 217 15.71 -1.73 -8.19
C THR A 217 14.97 -2.31 -9.41
N GLU A 218 14.67 -3.60 -9.38
CA GLU A 218 13.90 -4.32 -10.42
C GLU A 218 12.39 -4.34 -10.10
N SER A 219 11.95 -3.77 -8.96
CA SER A 219 10.54 -3.78 -8.56
C SER A 219 9.66 -2.99 -9.52
N VAL A 220 8.39 -3.37 -9.59
CA VAL A 220 7.38 -2.69 -10.43
C VAL A 220 7.34 -1.18 -10.17
N THR A 221 7.47 -0.77 -8.92
CA THR A 221 7.48 0.65 -8.52
C THR A 221 8.69 1.43 -9.02
N GLN A 222 9.83 0.76 -9.29
CA GLN A 222 11.06 1.37 -9.81
C GLN A 222 11.12 1.38 -11.34
N THR A 223 10.35 0.51 -11.99
CA THR A 223 10.37 0.31 -13.45
C THR A 223 9.18 0.93 -14.18
N ILE A 224 8.43 1.82 -13.50
CA ILE A 224 7.26 2.50 -14.09
C ILE A 224 7.69 3.32 -15.31
N CYS A 225 7.13 3.00 -16.49
CA CYS A 225 7.20 3.86 -17.66
C CYS A 225 6.12 4.93 -17.58
N TYR A 226 6.51 6.20 -17.57
CA TYR A 226 5.58 7.32 -17.46
C TYR A 226 5.08 7.84 -18.82
N ASP A 227 5.68 7.43 -19.92
CA ASP A 227 5.34 7.93 -21.26
C ASP A 227 3.91 7.61 -21.68
N ASP A 228 3.49 6.38 -21.43
CA ASP A 228 2.18 5.87 -21.86
C ASP A 228 1.30 5.48 -20.65
N ARG A 229 1.65 5.96 -19.46
CA ARG A 229 0.91 5.67 -18.23
C ARG A 229 -0.43 6.36 -18.23
N GLU A 230 -1.51 5.58 -18.22
CA GLU A 230 -2.86 6.08 -18.04
C GLU A 230 -3.08 6.64 -16.62
N VAL A 231 -4.10 7.47 -16.46
CA VAL A 231 -4.56 7.99 -15.17
C VAL A 231 -5.71 7.11 -14.70
N ASP A 232 -5.42 6.23 -13.76
CA ASP A 232 -6.40 5.34 -13.15
C ASP A 232 -6.79 5.85 -11.75
N ASN A 233 -8.07 6.14 -11.55
CA ASN A 233 -8.64 6.59 -10.29
C ASN A 233 -9.65 5.57 -9.72
N THR A 234 -9.66 4.35 -10.22
CA THR A 234 -10.60 3.29 -9.79
C THR A 234 -10.59 3.12 -8.27
N VAL A 235 -9.41 3.06 -7.67
CA VAL A 235 -9.27 2.88 -6.20
C VAL A 235 -9.83 4.08 -5.43
N GLU A 236 -9.61 5.30 -5.91
CA GLU A 236 -10.14 6.51 -5.26
C GLU A 236 -11.66 6.61 -5.33
N LEU A 237 -12.26 6.17 -6.44
CA LEU A 237 -13.72 6.09 -6.58
C LEU A 237 -14.31 5.06 -5.63
N LEU A 238 -13.68 3.89 -5.50
CA LEU A 238 -14.10 2.85 -4.55
C LEU A 238 -13.96 3.30 -3.08
N VAL A 239 -12.93 4.11 -2.76
CA VAL A 239 -12.83 4.74 -1.43
C VAL A 239 -14.01 5.68 -1.20
N ASP A 240 -14.38 6.51 -2.18
CA ASP A 240 -15.54 7.40 -2.05
C ASP A 240 -16.84 6.63 -1.86
N GLU A 241 -17.06 5.54 -2.61
CA GLU A 241 -18.22 4.66 -2.43
C GLU A 241 -18.25 4.03 -1.04
N MET A 242 -17.10 3.53 -0.54
CA MET A 242 -17.00 2.98 0.82
C MET A 242 -17.34 4.05 1.87
N LEU A 243 -16.81 5.26 1.73
CA LEU A 243 -17.10 6.37 2.67
C LEU A 243 -18.55 6.80 2.63
N GLN A 244 -19.20 6.78 1.46
CA GLN A 244 -20.63 7.03 1.34
C GLN A 244 -21.46 5.93 2.01
N ARG A 245 -21.12 4.65 1.82
CA ARG A 245 -21.81 3.52 2.48
C ARG A 245 -21.68 3.57 4.00
N THR A 246 -20.47 3.86 4.49
CA THR A 246 -20.22 3.91 5.94
C THR A 246 -20.82 5.16 6.60
N GLY A 247 -20.91 6.28 5.88
CA GLY A 247 -21.48 7.54 6.34
C GLY A 247 -20.74 8.16 7.55
N VAL A 248 -19.50 7.73 7.82
CA VAL A 248 -18.78 8.12 9.06
C VAL A 248 -18.01 9.43 8.94
N PHE A 249 -17.65 9.87 7.71
CA PHE A 249 -16.86 11.08 7.52
C PHE A 249 -17.71 12.34 7.67
N ALA A 250 -17.17 13.33 8.40
CA ALA A 250 -17.62 14.72 8.37
C ALA A 250 -16.91 15.51 7.27
N GLN A 251 -17.35 16.73 7.02
CA GLN A 251 -16.78 17.60 5.97
C GLN A 251 -15.27 17.81 6.15
N GLU A 252 -14.80 17.96 7.38
CA GLU A 252 -13.38 18.16 7.67
C GLU A 252 -12.52 16.95 7.25
N ASP A 253 -13.04 15.72 7.41
CA ASP A 253 -12.34 14.50 7.00
C ASP A 253 -12.23 14.41 5.48
N TYR A 254 -13.30 14.78 4.76
CA TYR A 254 -13.26 14.92 3.30
C TYR A 254 -12.29 16.01 2.84
N ASP A 255 -12.19 17.10 3.56
CA ASP A 255 -11.24 18.19 3.24
C ASP A 255 -9.79 17.74 3.44
N ARG A 256 -9.50 16.94 4.48
CA ARG A 256 -8.19 16.30 4.68
C ARG A 256 -7.85 15.31 3.58
N LEU A 257 -8.80 14.43 3.24
CA LEU A 257 -8.66 13.47 2.15
C LEU A 257 -8.42 14.16 0.80
N GLN A 258 -9.14 15.25 0.55
CA GLN A 258 -8.95 16.11 -0.62
C GLN A 258 -7.51 16.64 -0.70
N ASN A 259 -6.98 17.16 0.41
CA ASN A 259 -5.61 17.68 0.46
C ASN A 259 -4.58 16.57 0.18
N MET A 260 -4.80 15.36 0.70
CA MET A 260 -3.95 14.21 0.42
C MET A 260 -3.99 13.85 -1.07
N ARG A 261 -5.17 13.81 -1.69
CA ARG A 261 -5.35 13.55 -3.14
C ARG A 261 -4.64 14.60 -4.01
N LEU A 262 -4.71 15.87 -3.64
CA LEU A 262 -3.96 16.94 -4.32
C LEU A 262 -2.45 16.73 -4.24
N ASN A 263 -1.93 16.29 -3.08
CA ASN A 263 -0.53 15.95 -2.93
C ASN A 263 -0.14 14.76 -3.82
N SER A 264 -0.96 13.73 -3.91
CA SER A 264 -0.74 12.58 -4.80
C SER A 264 -0.70 13.00 -6.28
N ILE A 265 -1.62 13.85 -6.70
CA ILE A 265 -1.62 14.43 -8.06
C ILE A 265 -0.34 15.25 -8.30
N ALA A 266 0.12 16.02 -7.33
CA ALA A 266 1.35 16.82 -7.46
C ALA A 266 2.61 15.95 -7.56
N VAL A 267 2.66 14.83 -6.81
CA VAL A 267 3.72 13.81 -6.90
C VAL A 267 3.72 13.17 -8.27
N GLU A 268 2.59 12.73 -8.77
CA GLU A 268 2.44 12.15 -10.12
C GLU A 268 2.86 13.13 -11.20
N ALA A 269 2.44 14.39 -11.10
CA ALA A 269 2.86 15.44 -12.03
C ALA A 269 4.39 15.63 -12.03
N HIS A 270 5.02 15.63 -10.84
CA HIS A 270 6.49 15.71 -10.73
C HIS A 270 7.17 14.48 -11.36
N ALA A 271 6.65 13.29 -11.12
CA ALA A 271 7.18 12.06 -11.70
C ALA A 271 7.12 12.08 -13.24
N ARG A 272 6.01 12.52 -13.82
CA ARG A 272 5.89 12.68 -15.29
C ARG A 272 6.88 13.69 -15.85
N MET A 273 7.10 14.80 -15.17
CA MET A 273 8.12 15.79 -15.58
C MET A 273 9.54 15.25 -15.49
N LYS A 274 9.81 14.33 -14.57
CA LYS A 274 11.15 13.78 -14.29
C LYS A 274 11.49 12.57 -15.16
N PHE A 275 10.55 11.67 -15.39
CA PHE A 275 10.80 10.33 -15.91
C PHE A 275 10.25 10.06 -17.32
N CYS A 276 9.42 10.96 -17.90
CA CYS A 276 9.06 10.84 -19.31
C CYS A 276 10.29 11.01 -20.22
N SER A 277 10.32 10.26 -21.30
CA SER A 277 11.45 10.20 -22.23
C SER A 277 11.65 11.52 -23.00
N SER A 278 10.59 12.30 -23.18
CA SER A 278 10.63 13.59 -23.89
C SER A 278 9.77 14.67 -23.23
N THR A 279 10.03 15.92 -23.65
CA THR A 279 9.21 17.08 -23.23
C THR A 279 7.77 16.95 -23.69
N GLU A 280 7.56 16.44 -24.90
CA GLU A 280 6.25 16.23 -25.52
C GLU A 280 5.45 15.21 -24.72
N LYS A 281 6.07 14.06 -24.40
CA LYS A 281 5.46 13.01 -23.56
C LYS A 281 5.13 13.51 -22.15
N ALA A 282 6.00 14.30 -21.55
CA ALA A 282 5.73 14.91 -20.25
C ALA A 282 4.52 15.89 -20.31
N ILE A 283 4.41 16.72 -21.35
CA ILE A 283 3.26 17.62 -21.54
C ILE A 283 1.97 16.82 -21.76
N GLU A 284 2.01 15.78 -22.58
CA GLU A 284 0.88 14.88 -22.84
C GLU A 284 0.40 14.24 -21.54
N GLY A 285 1.31 13.65 -20.77
CA GLY A 285 1.00 13.05 -19.46
C GLY A 285 0.43 14.06 -18.45
N LEU A 286 0.92 15.30 -18.42
CA LEU A 286 0.35 16.35 -17.57
C LEU A 286 -1.05 16.79 -18.02
N LYS A 287 -1.34 16.79 -19.34
CA LYS A 287 -2.70 17.02 -19.85
C LYS A 287 -3.64 15.90 -19.45
N MET A 288 -3.26 14.63 -19.64
CA MET A 288 -4.05 13.48 -19.21
C MET A 288 -4.37 13.57 -17.72
N LEU A 289 -3.37 13.88 -16.88
CA LEU A 289 -3.56 14.02 -15.44
C LEU A 289 -4.55 15.15 -15.10
N ARG A 290 -4.50 16.29 -15.82
CA ARG A 290 -5.37 17.45 -15.59
C ARG A 290 -6.78 17.25 -16.14
N GLU A 291 -6.93 16.54 -17.26
CA GLU A 291 -8.18 16.39 -18.01
C GLU A 291 -8.99 15.16 -17.57
N ASN A 292 -8.39 14.26 -16.76
CA ASN A 292 -9.14 13.20 -16.13
C ASN A 292 -10.23 13.77 -15.22
N ASP A 293 -11.45 13.29 -15.35
CA ASP A 293 -12.65 13.86 -14.70
C ASP A 293 -12.54 13.91 -13.17
N PHE A 294 -12.02 12.86 -12.54
CA PHE A 294 -11.84 12.83 -11.10
C PHE A 294 -10.78 13.86 -10.65
N ASN A 295 -9.60 13.81 -11.25
CA ASN A 295 -8.51 14.74 -10.92
C ASN A 295 -8.89 16.20 -11.21
N SER A 296 -9.63 16.44 -12.29
CA SER A 296 -10.10 17.77 -12.63
C SER A 296 -10.95 18.38 -11.51
N LYS A 297 -11.91 17.63 -10.97
CA LYS A 297 -12.73 18.06 -9.83
C LYS A 297 -11.88 18.37 -8.59
N ILE A 298 -10.92 17.48 -8.29
CA ILE A 298 -10.00 17.65 -7.15
C ILE A 298 -9.12 18.90 -7.33
N ILE A 299 -8.52 19.10 -8.50
CA ILE A 299 -7.67 20.26 -8.81
C ILE A 299 -8.46 21.58 -8.74
N GLU A 300 -9.68 21.63 -9.29
CA GLU A 300 -10.51 22.83 -9.28
C GLU A 300 -10.95 23.25 -7.88
N SER A 301 -11.27 22.29 -7.02
CA SER A 301 -11.66 22.58 -5.63
C SER A 301 -10.49 23.10 -4.77
N GLY A 302 -9.25 22.83 -5.17
CA GLY A 302 -8.04 23.32 -4.51
C GLY A 302 -7.82 22.81 -3.09
N TYR A 303 -6.71 23.23 -2.48
CA TYR A 303 -6.41 22.89 -1.08
C TYR A 303 -7.41 23.53 -0.12
N LYS A 304 -7.82 22.74 0.87
CA LYS A 304 -8.71 23.17 1.95
C LYS A 304 -7.88 23.60 3.16
N ASN A 305 -8.38 24.60 3.87
CA ASN A 305 -7.79 24.98 5.17
C ASN A 305 -8.37 24.05 6.24
N VAL A 306 -7.55 23.16 6.77
CA VAL A 306 -7.94 22.18 7.80
C VAL A 306 -7.04 22.38 9.01
N GLU A 307 -7.64 22.59 10.18
CA GLU A 307 -6.91 22.75 11.44
C GLU A 307 -6.11 21.48 11.75
N GLY A 308 -4.85 21.65 12.18
CA GLY A 308 -3.95 20.54 12.49
C GLY A 308 -3.46 19.73 11.27
N TYR A 309 -3.90 20.03 10.05
CA TYR A 309 -3.34 19.42 8.84
C TYR A 309 -2.15 20.25 8.35
N HIS A 310 -0.97 19.80 8.70
CA HIS A 310 0.26 20.51 8.29
C HIS A 310 0.74 20.10 6.89
N GLY A 311 0.13 19.07 6.28
CA GLY A 311 0.48 18.60 4.94
C GLY A 311 1.99 18.45 4.76
N ASN A 312 2.50 18.24 3.56
CA ASN A 312 3.92 18.37 3.29
C ASN A 312 4.37 19.83 3.51
N GLY A 313 4.78 20.15 4.74
CA GLY A 313 5.31 21.46 5.13
C GLY A 313 6.64 21.77 4.43
N GLY A 314 7.15 22.99 4.59
CA GLY A 314 8.42 23.42 4.04
C GLY A 314 8.43 23.52 2.51
N LEU A 315 9.63 23.32 1.92
CA LEU A 315 9.86 23.48 0.48
C LEU A 315 9.03 22.52 -0.39
N HIS A 316 8.87 21.26 0.04
CA HIS A 316 8.08 20.27 -0.71
C HIS A 316 6.60 20.64 -0.79
N GLY A 317 5.99 21.07 0.31
CA GLY A 317 4.61 21.54 0.30
C GLY A 317 4.39 22.76 -0.56
N TYR A 318 5.36 23.68 -0.59
CA TYR A 318 5.33 24.83 -1.50
C TYR A 318 5.38 24.40 -2.97
N ILE A 319 6.28 23.47 -3.33
CA ILE A 319 6.41 22.93 -4.69
C ILE A 319 5.12 22.23 -5.12
N TYR A 320 4.50 21.45 -4.25
CA TYR A 320 3.24 20.76 -4.58
C TYR A 320 2.10 21.74 -4.84
N ARG A 321 1.92 22.75 -3.99
CA ARG A 321 0.90 23.80 -4.20
C ARG A 321 1.14 24.58 -5.47
N MET A 322 2.39 24.89 -5.80
CA MET A 322 2.77 25.53 -7.04
C MET A 322 2.42 24.65 -8.24
N ASN A 323 2.76 23.36 -8.22
CA ASN A 323 2.45 22.41 -9.29
C ASN A 323 0.93 22.31 -9.51
N ILE A 324 0.13 22.18 -8.46
CA ILE A 324 -1.34 22.17 -8.57
C ILE A 324 -1.87 23.48 -9.16
N SER A 325 -1.35 24.63 -8.74
CA SER A 325 -1.74 25.93 -9.29
C SER A 325 -1.43 26.03 -10.78
N LEU A 326 -0.28 25.55 -11.22
CA LEU A 326 0.14 25.55 -12.61
C LEU A 326 -0.66 24.54 -13.46
N LEU A 327 -0.94 23.34 -12.92
CA LEU A 327 -1.85 22.36 -13.54
C LEU A 327 -3.24 22.94 -13.74
N ARG A 328 -3.80 23.56 -12.71
CA ARG A 328 -5.11 24.24 -12.78
C ARG A 328 -5.17 25.26 -13.91
N ARG A 329 -4.10 26.02 -14.09
CA ARG A 329 -3.96 27.06 -15.13
C ARG A 329 -3.47 26.52 -16.47
N ARG A 330 -3.29 25.19 -16.62
CA ARG A 330 -2.77 24.52 -17.82
C ARG A 330 -1.40 25.06 -18.28
N ARG A 331 -0.54 25.46 -17.33
CA ARG A 331 0.78 26.04 -17.60
C ARG A 331 1.89 24.98 -17.65
N TYR A 332 1.71 23.94 -18.45
CA TYR A 332 2.58 22.76 -18.52
C TYR A 332 4.05 23.07 -18.86
N LYS A 333 4.28 23.95 -19.85
CA LYS A 333 5.64 24.39 -20.22
C LYS A 333 6.35 25.11 -19.07
N THR A 334 5.62 25.94 -18.31
CA THR A 334 6.13 26.64 -17.13
C THR A 334 6.50 25.65 -16.03
N MET A 335 5.69 24.61 -15.81
CA MET A 335 6.01 23.54 -14.85
C MET A 335 7.33 22.86 -15.18
N LEU A 336 7.49 22.43 -16.43
CA LEU A 336 8.72 21.79 -16.90
C LEU A 336 9.96 22.70 -16.79
N PHE A 337 9.81 23.99 -17.11
CA PHE A 337 10.89 24.96 -16.97
C PHE A 337 11.35 25.11 -15.52
N ILE A 338 10.41 25.26 -14.58
CA ILE A 338 10.69 25.40 -13.15
C ILE A 338 11.34 24.11 -12.62
N ASP A 339 10.78 22.94 -12.93
CA ASP A 339 11.31 21.66 -12.48
C ASP A 339 12.77 21.44 -12.96
N ARG A 340 13.05 21.72 -14.23
CA ARG A 340 14.41 21.63 -14.77
C ARG A 340 15.39 22.63 -14.13
N SER A 341 14.91 23.85 -13.84
CA SER A 341 15.72 24.88 -13.19
C SER A 341 16.07 24.48 -11.75
N MET A 342 15.10 23.93 -11.00
CA MET A 342 15.33 23.44 -9.64
C MET A 342 16.31 22.26 -9.62
N ARG A 343 16.20 21.30 -10.55
CA ARG A 343 17.16 20.18 -10.66
C ARG A 343 18.58 20.66 -10.94
N ARG A 344 18.77 21.64 -11.81
CA ARG A 344 20.10 22.23 -12.08
C ARG A 344 20.70 22.87 -10.83
N LEU A 345 19.90 23.57 -10.03
CA LEU A 345 20.35 24.22 -8.80
C LEU A 345 20.68 23.22 -7.67
N SER A 346 19.97 22.09 -7.63
CA SER A 346 20.18 21.03 -6.61
C SER A 346 21.29 20.04 -6.96
N GLY A 347 21.89 20.15 -8.15
CA GLY A 347 22.92 19.20 -8.60
C GLY A 347 22.42 17.78 -8.85
N ARG A 348 21.13 17.60 -9.02
CA ARG A 348 20.45 16.30 -9.24
C ARG A 348 19.83 16.20 -10.62
#